data_9ee7779740f2461df583316338d7d1c0
#
_entry.id   9ee7779740f2461df583316338d7d1c0
#
_cell.length_a   1.000
_cell.length_b   1.000
_cell.length_c   1.000
_cell.angle_alpha   90.00
_cell.angle_beta   90.00
_cell.angle_gamma   90.00
#
_symmetry.space_group_name_H-M   'P 1'
#
loop_
_entity.id
_entity.type
_entity.pdbx_description
1 polymer ?
#
loop_
_entity_poly.entity_id
_entity_poly.type
_entity_poly.pdbx_seq_one_letter_code
_entity_poly.pdbx_strand_id
1 'polypeptide(L)'
;MYFRKSLVAICLTSFLPISSYGQEEVGPGWYHAFELETGLRLNQEAQGLIEWDLDGWVGTDENKIRLKFKSEPNPSDKDEAEFVAMFSHNISTFWDAQVGLRLDTQPESLIYAVIGFEGLAPYFLETEAHLFISEQGDFNLTLRYEKDFPVTTKLIAKPYIEANGFAQDIVEQDIGSGLSNAEFGIQTRFEFSAAIALYADLKYDRKFGETRILAKNNGEEERTVTATLGFKFLF
;
A
#
# COMPACT_ATOMS: atom_id res chain seq x y z
N MET A 1 34.19 -0.14 -20.15
CA MET A 1 33.02 -0.86 -20.63
C MET A 1 32.95 -2.18 -19.86
N TYR A 2 32.44 -2.12 -18.63
CA TYR A 2 32.28 -3.30 -17.77
C TYR A 2 30.84 -3.30 -17.27
N PHE A 3 30.05 -4.21 -17.79
CA PHE A 3 28.72 -4.55 -17.31
C PHE A 3 28.86 -5.21 -15.92
N ARG A 4 28.48 -4.50 -14.87
CA ARG A 4 28.26 -5.09 -13.56
C ARG A 4 26.79 -5.52 -13.49
N LYS A 5 26.54 -6.76 -13.82
CA LYS A 5 25.26 -7.42 -13.55
C LYS A 5 25.19 -7.66 -12.05
N SER A 6 24.43 -6.83 -11.34
CA SER A 6 24.02 -7.15 -9.97
C SER A 6 23.00 -8.26 -10.04
N LEU A 7 23.46 -9.47 -9.77
CA LEU A 7 22.62 -10.64 -9.57
C LEU A 7 21.99 -10.48 -8.18
N VAL A 8 20.77 -9.99 -8.12
CA VAL A 8 19.94 -10.17 -6.92
C VAL A 8 19.55 -11.65 -6.93
N ALA A 9 20.31 -12.43 -6.17
CA ALA A 9 19.98 -13.82 -5.89
C ALA A 9 18.74 -13.84 -4.99
N ILE A 10 17.56 -13.97 -5.60
CA ILE A 10 16.34 -14.32 -4.88
C ILE A 10 16.57 -15.75 -4.38
N CYS A 11 16.93 -15.88 -3.10
CA CYS A 11 16.83 -17.15 -2.39
C CYS A 11 15.35 -17.53 -2.28
N LEU A 12 14.83 -18.18 -3.31
CA LEU A 12 13.61 -18.96 -3.22
C LEU A 12 13.94 -20.20 -2.39
N THR A 13 14.05 -20.07 -1.08
CA THR A 13 14.00 -21.22 -0.19
C THR A 13 12.56 -21.71 -0.16
N SER A 14 12.37 -22.87 -0.73
CA SER A 14 11.23 -23.76 -0.70
C SER A 14 10.33 -23.57 0.52
N PHE A 15 9.31 -22.74 0.39
CA PHE A 15 8.11 -22.83 1.21
C PHE A 15 7.12 -23.73 0.47
N LEU A 16 6.96 -24.93 0.93
CA LEU A 16 5.94 -25.90 0.58
C LEU A 16 5.29 -26.42 1.86
N PRO A 17 4.09 -26.91 1.78
CA PRO A 17 2.87 -26.40 1.18
C PRO A 17 1.95 -25.86 2.26
N ILE A 18 1.50 -24.68 2.07
CA ILE A 18 0.48 -24.15 2.96
C ILE A 18 -0.85 -24.76 2.52
N SER A 19 -1.36 -25.63 3.37
CA SER A 19 -2.75 -26.07 3.29
C SER A 19 -3.61 -24.84 3.54
N SER A 20 -4.13 -24.27 2.49
CA SER A 20 -5.07 -23.17 2.55
C SER A 20 -6.40 -23.68 3.07
N TYR A 21 -6.64 -23.53 4.34
CA TYR A 21 -7.98 -23.45 4.90
C TYR A 21 -7.96 -22.47 6.06
N GLY A 22 -8.68 -21.39 5.90
CA GLY A 22 -9.08 -20.37 6.85
C GLY A 22 -8.38 -20.34 8.20
N GLN A 23 -8.03 -19.16 8.65
CA GLN A 23 -7.53 -18.83 10.00
C GLN A 23 -6.92 -20.01 10.75
N GLU A 24 -5.64 -20.30 10.48
CA GLU A 24 -4.92 -21.29 11.26
C GLU A 24 -4.62 -20.66 12.63
N GLU A 25 -5.17 -21.26 13.70
CA GLU A 25 -4.84 -20.85 15.06
C GLU A 25 -3.35 -21.09 15.31
N VAL A 26 -2.58 -20.05 15.45
CA VAL A 26 -1.14 -20.10 15.80
C VAL A 26 -0.95 -20.40 17.30
N GLY A 27 -1.92 -20.99 17.91
CA GLY A 27 -2.03 -21.27 19.36
C GLY A 27 -3.39 -20.82 19.88
N PRO A 28 -3.73 -21.07 21.16
CA PRO A 28 -5.04 -20.70 21.67
C PRO A 28 -5.27 -19.18 21.53
N GLY A 29 -6.12 -18.79 20.55
CA GLY A 29 -6.56 -17.41 20.34
C GLY A 29 -5.63 -16.51 19.51
N TRP A 30 -4.62 -17.04 18.81
CA TRP A 30 -3.80 -16.31 17.86
C TRP A 30 -4.19 -16.65 16.43
N TYR A 31 -4.30 -15.63 15.59
CA TYR A 31 -4.67 -15.72 14.18
C TYR A 31 -3.69 -14.93 13.33
N HIS A 32 -3.68 -15.17 12.04
CA HIS A 32 -2.95 -14.35 11.06
C HIS A 32 -3.74 -14.25 9.76
N ALA A 33 -3.47 -13.20 9.02
CA ALA A 33 -3.90 -13.06 7.64
C ALA A 33 -2.86 -12.21 6.91
N PHE A 34 -2.36 -12.70 5.79
CA PHE A 34 -1.42 -11.98 4.93
C PHE A 34 -1.91 -12.03 3.50
N GLU A 35 -1.76 -10.92 2.83
CA GLU A 35 -2.06 -10.70 1.43
C GLU A 35 -0.80 -10.21 0.73
N LEU A 36 -0.38 -10.91 -0.32
CA LEU A 36 0.74 -10.51 -1.16
C LEU A 36 0.23 -10.27 -2.57
N GLU A 37 0.38 -9.05 -3.05
CA GLU A 37 0.16 -8.70 -4.44
C GLU A 37 1.49 -8.55 -5.17
N THR A 38 1.56 -9.05 -6.40
CA THR A 38 2.67 -8.79 -7.31
C THR A 38 2.09 -8.52 -8.69
N GLY A 39 2.48 -7.41 -9.28
CA GLY A 39 1.89 -6.94 -10.53
C GLY A 39 2.89 -6.32 -11.48
N LEU A 40 2.50 -6.29 -12.74
CA LEU A 40 3.14 -5.56 -13.80
C LEU A 40 2.38 -4.24 -13.99
N ARG A 41 3.02 -3.14 -13.57
CA ARG A 41 2.49 -1.79 -13.73
C ARG A 41 2.88 -1.27 -15.12
N LEU A 42 1.89 -0.76 -15.83
CA LEU A 42 2.07 -0.03 -17.08
C LEU A 42 1.80 1.46 -16.81
N ASN A 43 2.80 2.29 -17.05
CA ASN A 43 2.63 3.74 -17.03
C ASN A 43 2.26 4.27 -18.43
N GLN A 44 2.09 5.58 -18.57
CA GLN A 44 1.75 6.22 -19.84
C GLN A 44 2.82 6.02 -20.92
N GLU A 45 4.07 5.73 -20.55
CA GLU A 45 5.18 5.43 -21.45
C GLU A 45 5.25 3.93 -21.83
N ALA A 46 4.26 3.13 -21.41
CA ALA A 46 4.17 1.68 -21.64
C ALA A 46 5.39 0.90 -21.12
N GLN A 47 6.07 1.41 -20.10
CA GLN A 47 7.13 0.69 -19.41
C GLN A 47 6.49 -0.30 -18.43
N GLY A 48 6.85 -1.55 -18.54
CA GLY A 48 6.42 -2.60 -17.60
C GLY A 48 7.34 -2.63 -16.40
N LEU A 49 6.83 -2.26 -15.24
CA LEU A 49 7.56 -2.23 -13.97
C LEU A 49 6.91 -3.20 -12.98
N ILE A 50 7.71 -3.98 -12.27
CA ILE A 50 7.18 -4.95 -11.30
C ILE A 50 6.99 -4.24 -9.96
N GLU A 51 5.78 -4.33 -9.42
CA GLU A 51 5.45 -3.84 -8.08
C GLU A 51 5.12 -4.99 -7.13
N TRP A 52 5.31 -4.73 -5.85
CA TRP A 52 5.01 -5.65 -4.76
C TRP A 52 4.26 -4.90 -3.68
N ASP A 53 3.21 -5.52 -3.17
CA ASP A 53 2.47 -5.05 -2.00
C ASP A 53 2.20 -6.23 -1.08
N LEU A 54 2.62 -6.12 0.17
CA LEU A 54 2.33 -7.08 1.23
C LEU A 54 1.59 -6.34 2.33
N ASP A 55 0.41 -6.81 2.67
CA ASP A 55 -0.33 -6.37 3.84
C ASP A 55 -0.72 -7.59 4.68
N GLY A 56 -0.61 -7.47 5.98
CA GLY A 56 -1.02 -8.56 6.84
C GLY A 56 -0.86 -8.27 8.32
N TRP A 57 -1.40 -9.18 9.10
CA TRP A 57 -1.36 -9.07 10.54
C TRP A 57 -1.26 -10.45 11.20
N VAL A 58 -0.76 -10.45 12.42
CA VAL A 58 -0.75 -11.58 13.34
C VAL A 58 -1.12 -11.11 14.73
N GLY A 59 -1.96 -11.83 15.43
CA GLY A 59 -2.37 -11.48 16.79
C GLY A 59 -3.64 -12.15 17.26
N THR A 60 -4.33 -11.48 18.16
CA THR A 60 -5.63 -11.86 18.71
C THR A 60 -6.71 -10.91 18.18
N ASP A 61 -7.97 -11.14 18.55
CA ASP A 61 -9.08 -10.25 18.22
C ASP A 61 -8.87 -8.83 18.78
N GLU A 62 -8.20 -8.69 19.93
CA GLU A 62 -7.98 -7.41 20.60
C GLU A 62 -6.68 -6.73 20.20
N ASN A 63 -5.61 -7.52 19.98
CA ASN A 63 -4.25 -6.99 19.78
C ASN A 63 -3.58 -7.69 18.60
N LYS A 64 -3.10 -6.90 17.64
CA LYS A 64 -2.47 -7.38 16.41
C LYS A 64 -1.16 -6.63 16.17
N ILE A 65 -0.20 -7.31 15.57
CA ILE A 65 0.93 -6.67 14.88
C ILE A 65 0.58 -6.67 13.40
N ARG A 66 0.49 -5.48 12.82
CA ARG A 66 0.25 -5.28 11.39
C ARG A 66 1.56 -4.94 10.71
N LEU A 67 1.78 -5.57 9.55
CA LEU A 67 2.95 -5.36 8.72
C LEU A 67 2.48 -5.00 7.31
N LYS A 68 3.01 -3.90 6.77
CA LYS A 68 2.82 -3.51 5.37
C LYS A 68 4.19 -3.35 4.72
N PHE A 69 4.31 -3.80 3.50
CA PHE A 69 5.46 -3.56 2.65
C PHE A 69 4.96 -3.21 1.26
N LYS A 70 5.41 -2.08 0.76
CA LYS A 70 5.09 -1.64 -0.59
C LYS A 70 6.38 -1.33 -1.33
N SER A 71 6.51 -1.82 -2.56
CA SER A 71 7.62 -1.46 -3.44
C SER A 71 7.05 -0.89 -4.72
N GLU A 72 7.35 0.37 -4.97
CA GLU A 72 6.99 1.07 -6.19
C GLU A 72 8.23 1.22 -7.08
N PRO A 73 8.20 0.63 -8.28
CA PRO A 73 9.32 0.78 -9.21
C PRO A 73 9.35 2.20 -9.76
N ASN A 74 10.55 2.78 -9.77
CA ASN A 74 10.81 4.10 -10.33
C ASN A 74 11.62 3.98 -11.63
N PRO A 75 11.16 4.59 -12.76
CA PRO A 75 11.89 4.56 -14.02
C PRO A 75 13.32 5.12 -13.94
N SER A 76 13.64 5.93 -12.93
CA SER A 76 14.95 6.57 -12.74
C SER A 76 16.00 5.72 -12.01
N ASP A 77 15.83 4.39 -11.92
CA ASP A 77 16.82 3.41 -11.40
C ASP A 77 16.91 3.29 -9.87
N LYS A 78 15.96 3.84 -9.13
CA LYS A 78 15.87 3.65 -7.67
C LYS A 78 14.45 3.24 -7.29
N ASP A 79 14.25 1.96 -7.04
CA ASP A 79 12.97 1.46 -6.53
C ASP A 79 12.69 2.07 -5.15
N GLU A 80 11.48 2.57 -4.98
CA GLU A 80 10.99 3.07 -3.71
C GLU A 80 10.40 1.90 -2.93
N ALA A 81 10.80 1.77 -1.67
CA ALA A 81 10.25 0.76 -0.79
C ALA A 81 9.85 1.39 0.55
N GLU A 82 8.66 1.04 0.98
CA GLU A 82 8.04 1.45 2.22
C GLU A 82 7.79 0.23 3.09
N PHE A 83 8.23 0.27 4.34
CA PHE A 83 7.98 -0.75 5.35
C PHE A 83 7.22 -0.12 6.51
N VAL A 84 6.09 -0.69 6.89
CA VAL A 84 5.31 -0.24 8.05
C VAL A 84 5.11 -1.39 9.01
N ALA A 85 5.38 -1.15 10.29
CA ALA A 85 5.08 -2.08 11.36
C ALA A 85 4.29 -1.35 12.45
N MET A 86 3.09 -1.84 12.76
CA MET A 86 2.19 -1.20 13.71
C MET A 86 1.64 -2.20 14.72
N PHE A 87 1.50 -1.75 15.95
CA PHE A 87 0.64 -2.38 16.94
C PHE A 87 -0.76 -1.82 16.76
N SER A 88 -1.73 -2.71 16.61
CA SER A 88 -3.15 -2.42 16.41
C SER A 88 -3.93 -2.95 17.61
N HIS A 89 -4.72 -2.09 18.24
CA HIS A 89 -5.57 -2.42 19.37
C HIS A 89 -7.02 -2.13 19.05
N ASN A 90 -7.89 -3.12 19.28
CA ASN A 90 -9.33 -2.95 19.07
C ASN A 90 -9.94 -2.02 20.12
N ILE A 91 -10.45 -0.87 19.69
CA ILE A 91 -11.07 0.15 20.55
C ILE A 91 -12.59 0.14 20.49
N SER A 92 -13.16 -0.52 19.47
CA SER A 92 -14.61 -0.72 19.36
C SER A 92 -14.92 -1.84 18.38
N THR A 93 -16.19 -2.23 18.25
CA THR A 93 -16.63 -3.32 17.36
C THR A 93 -16.13 -3.21 15.91
N PHE A 94 -15.87 -1.99 15.43
CA PHE A 94 -15.51 -1.74 14.03
C PHE A 94 -14.22 -0.94 13.86
N TRP A 95 -13.51 -0.61 14.94
CA TRP A 95 -12.35 0.26 14.86
C TRP A 95 -11.20 -0.24 15.70
N ASP A 96 -10.03 -0.24 15.09
CA ASP A 96 -8.74 -0.45 15.72
C ASP A 96 -7.97 0.86 15.75
N ALA A 97 -7.30 1.15 16.86
CA ALA A 97 -6.30 2.22 16.96
C ALA A 97 -4.91 1.63 16.73
N GLN A 98 -4.08 2.35 16.01
CA GLN A 98 -2.77 1.86 15.57
C GLN A 98 -1.66 2.83 15.95
N VAL A 99 -0.51 2.28 16.33
CA VAL A 99 0.72 3.03 16.56
C VAL A 99 1.91 2.21 16.07
N GLY A 100 2.88 2.83 15.43
CA GLY A 100 4.01 2.10 14.88
C GLY A 100 5.08 2.96 14.25
N LEU A 101 5.84 2.34 13.37
CA LEU A 101 6.92 2.97 12.62
C LEU A 101 6.76 2.65 11.13
N ARG A 102 7.17 3.61 10.31
CA ARG A 102 7.34 3.46 8.86
C ARG A 102 8.78 3.80 8.53
N LEU A 103 9.36 3.06 7.59
CA LEU A 103 10.66 3.28 7.00
C LEU A 103 10.51 3.41 5.49
N ASP A 104 10.90 4.55 4.95
CA ASP A 104 11.01 4.78 3.52
C ASP A 104 12.47 4.66 3.09
N THR A 105 12.70 4.15 1.89
CA THR A 105 14.07 3.98 1.38
C THR A 105 14.47 5.08 0.39
N GLN A 106 13.51 5.77 -0.20
CA GLN A 106 13.71 6.79 -1.23
C GLN A 106 12.74 7.98 -1.02
N PRO A 107 13.08 9.21 -1.51
CA PRO A 107 14.36 9.64 -2.11
C PRO A 107 15.53 9.61 -1.14
N GLU A 108 15.26 9.72 0.15
CA GLU A 108 16.17 9.54 1.27
C GLU A 108 15.57 8.53 2.25
N SER A 109 16.45 7.82 2.96
CA SER A 109 15.96 6.89 3.98
C SER A 109 15.44 7.66 5.17
N LEU A 110 14.14 7.61 5.43
CA LEU A 110 13.45 8.32 6.50
C LEU A 110 12.65 7.38 7.38
N ILE A 111 12.69 7.65 8.68
CA ILE A 111 11.86 6.95 9.67
C ILE A 111 10.72 7.88 10.09
N TYR A 112 9.52 7.31 10.16
CA TYR A 112 8.32 8.01 10.63
C TYR A 112 7.72 7.28 11.82
N ALA A 113 7.26 8.03 12.81
CA ALA A 113 6.28 7.54 13.76
C ALA A 113 4.90 7.53 13.08
N VAL A 114 4.11 6.51 13.37
CA VAL A 114 2.76 6.31 12.80
C VAL A 114 1.75 6.26 13.92
N ILE A 115 0.67 7.01 13.77
CA ILE A 115 -0.52 6.92 14.61
C ILE A 115 -1.73 6.88 13.68
N GLY A 116 -2.67 5.98 13.94
CA GLY A 116 -3.83 5.90 13.05
C GLY A 116 -4.98 5.10 13.58
N PHE A 117 -5.98 5.01 12.73
CA PHE A 117 -7.19 4.22 12.93
C PHE A 117 -7.48 3.46 11.65
N GLU A 118 -7.95 2.24 11.84
CA GLU A 118 -8.45 1.39 10.77
C GLU A 118 -9.79 0.78 11.19
N GLY A 119 -10.72 0.66 10.27
CA GLY A 119 -11.99 0.06 10.61
C GLY A 119 -13.04 0.17 9.51
N LEU A 120 -14.28 -0.11 9.91
CA LEU A 120 -15.44 -0.06 9.03
C LEU A 120 -16.29 1.15 9.36
N ALA A 121 -16.31 2.11 8.46
CA ALA A 121 -17.26 3.23 8.48
C ALA A 121 -18.68 2.73 8.07
N PRO A 122 -19.73 3.56 8.23
CA PRO A 122 -21.07 3.21 7.78
C PRO A 122 -21.10 2.66 6.35
N TYR A 123 -22.02 1.72 6.09
CA TYR A 123 -22.15 0.99 4.82
C TYR A 123 -21.00 0.01 4.52
N PHE A 124 -20.25 -0.44 5.56
CA PHE A 124 -19.10 -1.33 5.43
C PHE A 124 -18.01 -0.76 4.50
N LEU A 125 -17.75 0.53 4.64
CA LEU A 125 -16.67 1.20 3.95
C LEU A 125 -15.38 1.00 4.77
N GLU A 126 -14.44 0.23 4.24
CA GLU A 126 -13.12 0.05 4.84
C GLU A 126 -12.40 1.40 4.84
N THR A 127 -11.89 1.78 5.98
CA THR A 127 -11.37 3.13 6.21
C THR A 127 -10.05 3.04 6.96
N GLU A 128 -9.02 3.66 6.41
CA GLU A 128 -7.72 3.85 7.07
C GLU A 128 -7.44 5.36 7.17
N ALA A 129 -6.97 5.79 8.32
CA ALA A 129 -6.54 7.16 8.58
C ALA A 129 -5.23 7.12 9.36
N HIS A 130 -4.13 7.53 8.75
CA HIS A 130 -2.80 7.49 9.34
C HIS A 130 -2.13 8.85 9.32
N LEU A 131 -1.62 9.27 10.48
CA LEU A 131 -0.72 10.40 10.64
C LEU A 131 0.71 9.87 10.75
N PHE A 132 1.56 10.33 9.86
CA PHE A 132 3.00 10.04 9.84
C PHE A 132 3.76 11.28 10.29
N ILE A 133 4.75 11.07 11.17
CA ILE A 133 5.63 12.13 11.67
C ILE A 133 7.06 11.69 11.40
N SER A 134 7.74 12.37 10.47
CA SER A 134 9.12 12.04 10.12
C SER A 134 10.10 12.40 11.22
N GLU A 135 11.27 11.79 11.22
CA GLU A 135 12.38 12.18 12.09
C GLU A 135 12.89 13.61 11.83
N GLN A 136 12.55 14.19 10.69
CA GLN A 136 12.83 15.60 10.34
C GLN A 136 11.75 16.57 10.85
N GLY A 137 10.64 16.02 11.38
CA GLY A 137 9.53 16.80 11.92
C GLY A 137 8.41 17.10 10.92
N ASP A 138 8.38 16.39 9.79
CA ASP A 138 7.33 16.54 8.80
C ASP A 138 6.10 15.73 9.18
N PHE A 139 4.93 16.30 8.88
CA PHE A 139 3.64 15.69 9.15
C PHE A 139 2.93 15.38 7.83
N ASN A 140 2.56 14.12 7.67
CA ASN A 140 1.75 13.64 6.56
C ASN A 140 0.49 12.94 7.10
N LEU A 141 -0.66 13.25 6.53
CA LEU A 141 -1.93 12.59 6.79
C LEU A 141 -2.36 11.84 5.55
N THR A 142 -2.57 10.52 5.67
CA THR A 142 -3.14 9.67 4.63
C THR A 142 -4.53 9.22 5.06
N LEU A 143 -5.50 9.35 4.15
CA LEU A 143 -6.86 8.85 4.30
C LEU A 143 -7.16 7.92 3.13
N ARG A 144 -7.56 6.69 3.41
CA ARG A 144 -7.93 5.69 2.41
C ARG A 144 -9.33 5.13 2.71
N TYR A 145 -10.11 5.03 1.67
CA TYR A 145 -11.43 4.40 1.69
C TYR A 145 -11.53 3.40 0.56
N GLU A 146 -12.02 2.21 0.88
CA GLU A 146 -12.24 1.17 -0.13
C GLU A 146 -13.44 0.30 0.24
N LYS A 147 -13.96 -0.42 -0.75
CA LYS A 147 -15.07 -1.34 -0.51
C LYS A 147 -15.12 -2.42 -1.57
N ASP A 148 -15.29 -3.66 -1.12
CA ASP A 148 -15.54 -4.80 -1.97
C ASP A 148 -16.99 -4.84 -2.46
N PHE A 149 -17.14 -4.95 -3.79
CA PHE A 149 -18.42 -5.19 -4.47
C PHE A 149 -18.34 -6.55 -5.21
N PRO A 150 -18.92 -7.61 -4.65
CA PRO A 150 -18.97 -8.89 -5.35
C PRO A 150 -19.91 -8.78 -6.56
N VAL A 151 -19.32 -8.77 -7.78
CA VAL A 151 -20.05 -8.74 -9.05
C VAL A 151 -20.60 -10.14 -9.38
N THR A 152 -19.80 -11.17 -9.07
CA THR A 152 -20.17 -12.58 -9.09
C THR A 152 -19.57 -13.30 -7.90
N THR A 153 -19.76 -14.60 -7.77
CA THR A 153 -19.15 -15.41 -6.70
C THR A 153 -17.62 -15.48 -6.78
N LYS A 154 -17.00 -15.07 -7.89
CA LYS A 154 -15.56 -15.10 -8.12
C LYS A 154 -14.98 -13.77 -8.59
N LEU A 155 -15.82 -12.86 -9.04
CA LEU A 155 -15.38 -11.57 -9.55
C LEU A 155 -15.79 -10.49 -8.58
N ILE A 156 -14.81 -9.77 -8.04
CA ILE A 156 -14.99 -8.71 -7.06
C ILE A 156 -14.41 -7.43 -7.64
N ALA A 157 -15.14 -6.34 -7.55
CA ALA A 157 -14.67 -5.01 -7.88
C ALA A 157 -14.47 -4.22 -6.59
N LYS A 158 -13.29 -3.63 -6.39
CA LYS A 158 -12.91 -2.84 -5.22
C LYS A 158 -12.57 -1.41 -5.67
N PRO A 159 -13.53 -0.49 -5.76
CA PRO A 159 -13.21 0.92 -5.90
C PRO A 159 -12.56 1.42 -4.61
N TYR A 160 -11.60 2.33 -4.77
CA TYR A 160 -10.93 2.99 -3.66
C TYR A 160 -10.61 4.44 -3.97
N ILE A 161 -10.42 5.21 -2.90
CA ILE A 161 -9.90 6.56 -2.94
C ILE A 161 -8.86 6.70 -1.83
N GLU A 162 -7.74 7.33 -2.15
CA GLU A 162 -6.72 7.70 -1.18
C GLU A 162 -6.39 9.18 -1.34
N ALA A 163 -6.15 9.85 -0.23
CA ALA A 163 -5.78 11.27 -0.22
C ALA A 163 -4.62 11.48 0.76
N ASN A 164 -3.60 12.21 0.30
CA ASN A 164 -2.42 12.54 1.08
C ASN A 164 -2.31 14.05 1.25
N GLY A 165 -2.12 14.48 2.51
CA GLY A 165 -1.95 15.87 2.86
C GLY A 165 -0.75 16.08 3.76
N PHE A 166 -0.05 17.20 3.57
CA PHE A 166 1.17 17.56 4.32
C PHE A 166 0.95 18.89 5.05
N ALA A 167 1.48 18.98 6.27
CA ALA A 167 1.36 20.20 7.07
C ALA A 167 2.32 21.31 6.61
N GLN A 168 3.40 20.95 5.94
CA GLN A 168 4.48 21.84 5.47
C GLN A 168 4.92 21.48 4.05
N ASP A 169 5.69 22.40 3.45
CA ASP A 169 6.33 22.14 2.17
C ASP A 169 7.59 21.30 2.39
N ILE A 170 7.78 20.24 1.59
CA ILE A 170 8.96 19.37 1.59
C ILE A 170 9.61 19.51 0.22
N VAL A 171 10.47 20.52 0.09
CA VAL A 171 11.05 20.92 -1.20
C VAL A 171 11.90 19.81 -1.81
N GLU A 172 12.57 19.01 -0.99
CA GLU A 172 13.41 17.89 -1.41
C GLU A 172 12.62 16.75 -2.07
N GLN A 173 11.31 16.70 -1.83
CA GLN A 173 10.40 15.70 -2.38
C GLN A 173 9.38 16.30 -3.38
N ASP A 174 9.51 17.58 -3.72
CA ASP A 174 8.55 18.30 -4.57
C ASP A 174 7.10 18.27 -4.04
N ILE A 175 6.96 18.24 -2.71
CA ILE A 175 5.69 18.19 -2.00
C ILE A 175 5.40 19.57 -1.40
N GLY A 176 4.21 20.09 -1.69
CA GLY A 176 3.69 21.31 -1.08
C GLY A 176 2.69 21.02 0.04
N SER A 177 2.55 21.97 0.95
CA SER A 177 1.61 21.91 2.07
C SER A 177 0.14 21.87 1.63
N GLY A 178 -0.71 21.27 2.48
CA GLY A 178 -2.12 21.04 2.22
C GLY A 178 -2.39 19.69 1.55
N LEU A 179 -3.46 19.58 0.78
CA LEU A 179 -3.74 18.38 -0.02
C LEU A 179 -2.70 18.27 -1.14
N SER A 180 -1.84 17.26 -1.04
CA SER A 180 -0.76 17.02 -2.01
C SER A 180 -1.27 16.27 -3.24
N ASN A 181 -1.87 15.11 -3.02
CA ASN A 181 -2.43 14.29 -4.08
C ASN A 181 -3.66 13.52 -3.63
N ALA A 182 -4.46 13.07 -4.60
CA ALA A 182 -5.50 12.08 -4.38
C ALA A 182 -5.51 11.07 -5.51
N GLU A 183 -5.65 9.82 -5.12
CA GLU A 183 -5.76 8.67 -5.99
C GLU A 183 -7.21 8.17 -6.00
N PHE A 184 -7.68 7.82 -7.19
CA PHE A 184 -8.97 7.15 -7.40
C PHE A 184 -8.69 5.90 -8.21
N GLY A 185 -9.10 4.76 -7.71
CA GLY A 185 -8.85 3.52 -8.44
C GLY A 185 -10.00 2.54 -8.34
N ILE A 186 -9.89 1.53 -9.18
CA ILE A 186 -10.74 0.37 -9.14
C ILE A 186 -9.88 -0.87 -9.39
N GLN A 187 -9.75 -1.69 -8.36
CA GLN A 187 -9.14 -3.00 -8.50
C GLN A 187 -10.25 -4.02 -8.76
N THR A 188 -10.07 -4.83 -9.77
CA THR A 188 -10.98 -5.94 -10.09
C THR A 188 -10.20 -7.23 -9.95
N ARG A 189 -10.66 -8.14 -9.07
CA ARG A 189 -10.00 -9.42 -8.84
C ARG A 189 -10.90 -10.59 -9.22
N PHE A 190 -10.30 -11.59 -9.85
CA PHE A 190 -10.93 -12.87 -10.17
C PHE A 190 -10.31 -13.96 -9.30
N GLU A 191 -11.09 -14.54 -8.42
CA GLU A 191 -10.65 -15.55 -7.45
C GLU A 191 -10.69 -16.95 -8.08
N PHE A 192 -9.53 -17.54 -8.31
CA PHE A 192 -9.40 -18.93 -8.73
C PHE A 192 -9.68 -19.89 -7.57
N SER A 193 -9.18 -19.53 -6.39
CA SER A 193 -9.37 -20.22 -5.12
C SER A 193 -9.42 -19.19 -3.98
N ALA A 194 -9.65 -19.63 -2.76
CA ALA A 194 -9.57 -18.77 -1.59
C ALA A 194 -8.17 -18.15 -1.36
N ALA A 195 -7.12 -18.77 -1.90
CA ALA A 195 -5.73 -18.35 -1.70
C ALA A 195 -5.12 -17.61 -2.90
N ILE A 196 -5.72 -17.66 -4.08
CA ILE A 196 -5.09 -17.13 -5.31
C ILE A 196 -6.14 -16.42 -6.16
N ALA A 197 -5.85 -15.17 -6.50
CA ALA A 197 -6.63 -14.38 -7.44
C ALA A 197 -5.73 -13.73 -8.50
N LEU A 198 -6.29 -13.47 -9.67
CA LEU A 198 -5.75 -12.55 -10.67
C LEU A 198 -6.41 -11.20 -10.44
N TYR A 199 -5.65 -10.11 -10.44
CA TYR A 199 -6.22 -8.78 -10.34
C TYR A 199 -5.79 -7.88 -11.48
N ALA A 200 -6.65 -6.94 -11.79
CA ALA A 200 -6.37 -5.78 -12.63
C ALA A 200 -6.76 -4.53 -11.86
N ASP A 201 -5.86 -3.58 -11.77
CA ASP A 201 -6.06 -2.29 -11.13
C ASP A 201 -5.94 -1.16 -12.15
N LEU A 202 -6.86 -0.21 -12.09
CA LEU A 202 -6.81 1.03 -12.85
C LEU A 202 -6.85 2.18 -11.87
N LYS A 203 -5.75 2.94 -11.82
CA LYS A 203 -5.53 4.04 -10.88
C LYS A 203 -5.36 5.36 -11.63
N TYR A 204 -6.04 6.39 -11.14
CA TYR A 204 -5.87 7.79 -11.53
C TYR A 204 -5.36 8.57 -10.33
N ASP A 205 -4.15 9.08 -10.42
CA ASP A 205 -3.56 10.00 -9.45
C ASP A 205 -3.61 11.43 -9.95
N ARG A 206 -3.85 12.37 -9.04
CA ARG A 206 -3.84 13.80 -9.33
C ARG A 206 -3.17 14.58 -8.20
N LYS A 207 -2.20 15.39 -8.57
CA LYS A 207 -1.55 16.36 -7.68
C LYS A 207 -2.39 17.62 -7.52
N PHE A 208 -2.38 18.20 -6.32
CA PHE A 208 -3.15 19.41 -5.96
C PHE A 208 -2.24 20.49 -5.38
N GLY A 209 -2.81 21.67 -5.17
CA GLY A 209 -2.19 22.78 -4.45
C GLY A 209 -0.80 23.15 -4.97
N GLU A 210 0.10 23.36 -4.02
CA GLU A 210 1.50 23.71 -4.27
C GLU A 210 2.29 22.54 -4.88
N THR A 211 2.00 21.30 -4.49
CA THR A 211 2.59 20.08 -5.10
C THR A 211 2.41 20.06 -6.61
N ARG A 212 1.24 20.45 -7.10
CA ARG A 212 0.95 20.54 -8.54
C ARG A 212 1.82 21.60 -9.22
N ILE A 213 2.05 22.72 -8.54
CA ILE A 213 2.85 23.83 -9.08
C ILE A 213 4.32 23.41 -9.16
N LEU A 214 4.84 22.75 -8.11
CA LEU A 214 6.20 22.22 -8.07
C LEU A 214 6.42 21.18 -9.17
N ALA A 215 5.55 20.20 -9.28
CA ALA A 215 5.61 19.18 -10.33
C ALA A 215 5.65 19.79 -11.73
N LYS A 216 4.80 20.79 -12.00
CA LYS A 216 4.79 21.48 -13.28
C LYS A 216 6.09 22.24 -13.58
N ASN A 217 6.68 22.86 -12.56
CA ASN A 217 7.94 23.59 -12.71
C ASN A 217 9.11 22.64 -13.00
N ASN A 218 9.06 21.42 -12.48
CA ASN A 218 10.06 20.38 -12.67
C ASN A 218 9.81 19.53 -13.92
N GLY A 219 8.72 19.83 -14.67
CA GLY A 219 8.37 19.09 -15.90
C GLY A 219 7.72 17.73 -15.63
N GLU A 220 7.25 17.49 -14.41
CA GLU A 220 6.52 16.30 -14.03
C GLU A 220 5.03 16.41 -14.39
N GLU A 221 4.37 15.28 -14.52
CA GLU A 221 2.95 15.23 -14.80
C GLU A 221 2.10 15.62 -13.58
N GLU A 222 1.07 16.45 -13.82
CA GLU A 222 0.09 16.83 -12.79
C GLU A 222 -0.88 15.71 -12.45
N ARG A 223 -1.00 14.73 -13.34
CA ARG A 223 -1.94 13.60 -13.26
C ARG A 223 -1.37 12.41 -14.00
N THR A 224 -1.56 11.26 -13.43
CA THR A 224 -1.06 9.99 -13.96
C THR A 224 -2.17 8.95 -13.99
N VAL A 225 -2.23 8.18 -15.05
CA VAL A 225 -3.08 6.99 -15.14
C VAL A 225 -2.17 5.78 -15.21
N THR A 226 -2.36 4.87 -14.31
CA THR A 226 -1.62 3.60 -14.25
C THR A 226 -2.57 2.42 -14.35
N ALA A 227 -2.14 1.37 -15.03
CA ALA A 227 -2.83 0.10 -15.06
C ALA A 227 -1.88 -0.99 -14.60
N THR A 228 -2.31 -1.80 -13.65
CA THR A 228 -1.55 -2.93 -13.14
C THR A 228 -2.31 -4.22 -13.40
N LEU A 229 -1.59 -5.27 -13.80
CA LEU A 229 -2.12 -6.63 -13.91
C LEU A 229 -1.22 -7.54 -13.09
N GLY A 230 -1.81 -8.34 -12.20
CA GLY A 230 -1.00 -9.12 -11.27
C GLY A 230 -1.75 -10.26 -10.60
N PHE A 231 -1.02 -10.90 -9.70
CA PHE A 231 -1.55 -11.98 -8.87
C PHE A 231 -1.59 -11.53 -7.40
N LYS A 232 -2.64 -11.96 -6.73
CA LYS A 232 -2.86 -11.79 -5.30
C LYS A 232 -2.84 -13.17 -4.64
N PHE A 233 -2.08 -13.29 -3.57
CA PHE A 233 -1.95 -14.49 -2.76
C PHE A 233 -2.41 -14.18 -1.33
N LEU A 234 -3.26 -15.05 -0.77
CA LEU A 234 -3.78 -14.97 0.59
C LEU A 234 -3.29 -16.18 1.39
N PHE A 235 -2.76 -15.95 2.59
CA PHE A 235 -2.23 -16.99 3.47
C PHE A 235 -2.23 -16.58 4.95
#